data_83d931b8ab4872e2b1cbeba355ea1841
#
_entry.id   83d931b8ab4872e2b1cbeba355ea1841
#
_cell.length_a   1.000
_cell.length_b   1.000
_cell.length_c   1.000
_cell.angle_alpha   90.00
_cell.angle_beta   90.00
_cell.angle_gamma   90.00
#
_symmetry.space_group_name_H-M   'P 1'
#
loop_
_entity.id
_entity.type
_entity.pdbx_description
1 polymer ?
#
loop_
_entity_poly.entity_id
_entity_poly.type
_entity_poly.pdbx_seq_one_letter_code
_entity_poly.pdbx_strand_id
1 'polypeptide(L)'
;MLIGFIGLGKLGMPCAEAVVDKGYHVNGYDILPRQSTKVDIKSSIQEVVEQSDIIFVATPTPHEEGYDGRDPTSHLPPKDFNYDSVKEVLTECNKYVRQEQVLALVSTVLPGTIRRELAPLVTNTKLIYNCLLYTSDAADDTPCVDLGGRRI
;
A
#
# COMPACT_ATOMS: atom_id res chain seq x y z
N MET A 1 16.45 -11.26 -5.53
CA MET A 1 15.07 -10.73 -5.39
C MET A 1 15.17 -9.23 -5.29
N LEU A 2 14.50 -8.53 -6.17
CA LEU A 2 14.41 -7.06 -6.19
C LEU A 2 12.99 -6.66 -5.80
N ILE A 3 12.87 -5.70 -4.89
CA ILE A 3 11.59 -5.28 -4.33
C ILE A 3 11.29 -3.86 -4.80
N GLY A 4 10.11 -3.67 -5.37
CA GLY A 4 9.63 -2.38 -5.84
C GLY A 4 8.69 -1.72 -4.85
N PHE A 5 8.77 -0.39 -4.73
CA PHE A 5 7.82 0.43 -3.98
C PHE A 5 7.21 1.51 -4.86
N ILE A 6 5.90 1.60 -4.90
CA ILE A 6 5.17 2.67 -5.56
C ILE A 6 4.40 3.46 -4.51
N GLY A 7 4.74 4.73 -4.38
CA GLY A 7 4.37 5.59 -3.27
C GLY A 7 5.45 5.58 -2.18
N LEU A 8 6.34 6.58 -2.22
CA LEU A 8 7.43 6.78 -1.26
C LEU A 8 7.09 7.94 -0.31
N GLY A 9 5.88 7.93 0.19
CA GLY A 9 5.40 8.89 1.18
C GLY A 9 5.85 8.55 2.61
N LYS A 10 5.07 9.03 3.59
CA LYS A 10 5.36 8.85 5.03
C LYS A 10 5.46 7.38 5.46
N LEU A 11 4.75 6.48 4.78
CA LEU A 11 4.79 5.04 5.02
C LEU A 11 5.77 4.33 4.07
N GLY A 12 5.65 4.57 2.77
CA GLY A 12 6.38 3.81 1.77
C GLY A 12 7.90 3.98 1.85
N MET A 13 8.42 5.19 2.06
CA MET A 13 9.87 5.41 2.16
C MET A 13 10.49 4.70 3.38
N PRO A 14 10.00 4.87 4.61
CA PRO A 14 10.55 4.14 5.75
C PRO A 14 10.48 2.61 5.60
N CYS A 15 9.38 2.09 5.02
CA CYS A 15 9.27 0.66 4.74
C CYS A 15 10.31 0.20 3.72
N ALA A 16 10.49 0.93 2.63
CA ALA A 16 11.48 0.64 1.60
C ALA A 16 12.90 0.62 2.17
N GLU A 17 13.26 1.62 2.97
CA GLU A 17 14.58 1.70 3.62
C GLU A 17 14.79 0.57 4.64
N ALA A 18 13.76 0.21 5.41
CA ALA A 18 13.83 -0.93 6.33
C ALA A 18 14.06 -2.26 5.61
N VAL A 19 13.52 -2.42 4.41
CA VAL A 19 13.75 -3.59 3.56
C VAL A 19 15.20 -3.62 3.05
N VAL A 20 15.76 -2.46 2.68
CA VAL A 20 17.19 -2.35 2.33
C VAL A 20 18.07 -2.73 3.51
N ASP A 21 17.74 -2.28 4.72
CA ASP A 21 18.50 -2.59 5.95
C ASP A 21 18.47 -4.10 6.29
N LYS A 22 17.53 -4.87 5.73
CA LYS A 22 17.49 -6.34 5.79
C LYS A 22 18.27 -7.03 4.67
N GLY A 23 18.98 -6.27 3.83
CA GLY A 23 19.87 -6.81 2.79
C GLY A 23 19.20 -7.04 1.43
N TYR A 24 18.00 -6.53 1.21
CA TYR A 24 17.34 -6.60 -0.10
C TYR A 24 17.68 -5.39 -0.97
N HIS A 25 17.67 -5.59 -2.28
CA HIS A 25 17.71 -4.48 -3.23
C HIS A 25 16.32 -3.91 -3.41
N VAL A 26 16.20 -2.59 -3.32
CA VAL A 26 14.91 -1.89 -3.42
C VAL A 26 15.00 -0.76 -4.43
N ASN A 27 14.07 -0.75 -5.36
CA ASN A 27 13.77 0.40 -6.20
C ASN A 27 12.43 1.01 -5.83
N GLY A 28 12.18 2.24 -6.25
CA GLY A 28 10.90 2.85 -5.95
C GLY A 28 10.59 4.08 -6.80
N TYR A 29 9.30 4.40 -6.86
CA TYR A 29 8.76 5.55 -7.57
C TYR A 29 7.72 6.30 -6.72
N ASP A 30 7.73 7.61 -6.84
CA ASP A 30 6.70 8.49 -6.30
C ASP A 30 6.41 9.60 -7.31
N ILE A 31 5.15 10.06 -7.38
CA ILE A 31 4.78 11.18 -8.24
C ILE A 31 5.47 12.49 -7.84
N LEU A 32 5.80 12.64 -6.55
CA LEU A 32 6.58 13.75 -6.04
C LEU A 32 8.07 13.41 -6.05
N PRO A 33 8.95 14.36 -6.33
CA PRO A 33 10.39 14.14 -6.26
C PRO A 33 10.80 13.60 -4.89
N ARG A 34 11.51 12.46 -4.88
CA ARG A 34 12.06 11.83 -3.67
C ARG A 34 13.56 11.67 -3.80
N GLN A 35 14.23 11.60 -2.66
CA GLN A 35 15.66 11.32 -2.57
C GLN A 35 15.88 10.30 -1.44
N SER A 36 16.69 9.31 -1.69
CA SER A 36 17.17 8.36 -0.70
C SER A 36 18.59 7.93 -1.05
N THR A 37 19.40 7.66 -0.05
CA THR A 37 20.74 7.08 -0.24
C THR A 37 20.71 5.55 -0.26
N LYS A 38 19.57 4.96 0.06
CA LYS A 38 19.36 3.51 0.20
C LYS A 38 18.51 2.93 -0.92
N VAL A 39 17.44 3.65 -1.30
CA VAL A 39 16.46 3.20 -2.30
C VAL A 39 16.81 3.77 -3.66
N ASP A 40 16.85 2.92 -4.68
CA ASP A 40 17.08 3.33 -6.07
C ASP A 40 15.80 3.98 -6.66
N ILE A 41 15.77 5.31 -6.71
CA ILE A 41 14.59 6.06 -7.16
C ILE A 41 14.52 6.02 -8.69
N LYS A 42 13.41 5.51 -9.21
CA LYS A 42 13.13 5.39 -10.64
C LYS A 42 12.29 6.55 -11.15
N SER A 43 12.30 6.73 -12.46
CA SER A 43 11.59 7.83 -13.14
C SER A 43 10.12 7.50 -13.45
N SER A 44 9.74 6.22 -13.40
CA SER A 44 8.40 5.76 -13.75
C SER A 44 7.97 4.50 -13.00
N ILE A 45 6.65 4.28 -12.95
CA ILE A 45 6.05 3.03 -12.46
C ILE A 45 6.53 1.85 -13.31
N GLN A 46 6.61 2.03 -14.63
CA GLN A 46 7.08 0.99 -15.55
C GLN A 46 8.45 0.44 -15.15
N GLU A 47 9.44 1.32 -14.93
CA GLU A 47 10.78 0.91 -14.53
C GLU A 47 10.79 0.10 -13.22
N VAL A 48 9.98 0.51 -12.24
CA VAL A 48 9.86 -0.22 -10.98
C VAL A 48 9.28 -1.60 -11.22
N VAL A 49 8.16 -1.69 -11.95
CA VAL A 49 7.45 -2.95 -12.18
C VAL A 49 8.28 -3.94 -12.99
N GLU A 50 8.90 -3.49 -14.09
CA GLU A 50 9.70 -4.37 -14.96
C GLU A 50 10.91 -5.00 -14.26
N GLN A 51 11.50 -4.29 -13.29
CA GLN A 51 12.72 -4.71 -12.60
C GLN A 51 12.45 -5.51 -11.32
N SER A 52 11.26 -5.47 -10.76
CA SER A 52 10.98 -6.02 -9.43
C SER A 52 10.35 -7.42 -9.49
N ASP A 53 10.54 -8.20 -8.44
CA ASP A 53 9.89 -9.49 -8.23
C ASP A 53 8.58 -9.32 -7.43
N ILE A 54 8.61 -8.43 -6.44
CA ILE A 54 7.47 -8.05 -5.60
C ILE A 54 7.33 -6.55 -5.62
N ILE A 55 6.12 -6.04 -5.85
CA ILE A 55 5.85 -4.60 -5.92
C ILE A 55 4.86 -4.21 -4.82
N PHE A 56 5.31 -3.38 -3.89
CA PHE A 56 4.46 -2.78 -2.86
C PHE A 56 3.83 -1.48 -3.36
N VAL A 57 2.51 -1.37 -3.20
CA VAL A 57 1.74 -0.17 -3.53
C VAL A 57 1.29 0.50 -2.23
N ALA A 58 1.84 1.68 -1.95
CA ALA A 58 1.62 2.45 -0.73
C ALA A 58 1.16 3.89 -1.05
N THR A 59 0.21 4.02 -1.95
CA THR A 59 -0.39 5.30 -2.34
C THR A 59 -1.44 5.75 -1.33
N PRO A 60 -1.68 7.06 -1.16
CA PRO A 60 -2.63 7.55 -0.19
C PRO A 60 -4.07 7.18 -0.55
N THR A 61 -4.87 6.94 0.49
CA THR A 61 -6.33 6.75 0.43
C THR A 61 -6.98 7.81 1.34
N PRO A 62 -7.12 9.06 0.87
CA PRO A 62 -7.60 10.13 1.71
C PRO A 62 -9.06 9.93 2.11
N HIS A 63 -9.41 10.45 3.29
CA HIS A 63 -10.78 10.58 3.72
C HIS A 63 -11.50 11.66 2.90
N GLU A 64 -12.80 11.55 2.78
CA GLU A 64 -13.67 12.63 2.34
C GLU A 64 -13.64 13.79 3.35
N GLU A 65 -13.91 14.99 2.87
CA GLU A 65 -13.99 16.17 3.72
C GLU A 65 -15.05 15.96 4.84
N GLY A 66 -14.67 16.31 6.07
CA GLY A 66 -15.50 16.09 7.26
C GLY A 66 -15.41 14.68 7.88
N TYR A 67 -14.59 13.76 7.33
CA TYR A 67 -14.39 12.42 7.87
C TYR A 67 -12.94 12.17 8.34
N ASP A 68 -12.19 13.23 8.58
CA ASP A 68 -10.77 13.18 8.96
C ASP A 68 -10.53 12.89 10.46
N GLY A 69 -11.61 12.69 11.23
CA GLY A 69 -11.55 12.37 12.66
C GLY A 69 -11.35 13.57 13.58
N ARG A 70 -11.35 14.81 13.06
CA ARG A 70 -11.26 16.03 13.87
C ARG A 70 -12.55 16.31 14.64
N ASP A 71 -13.67 16.04 13.99
CA ASP A 71 -15.00 16.23 14.55
C ASP A 71 -15.75 14.89 14.64
N PRO A 72 -16.69 14.74 15.62
CA PRO A 72 -17.56 13.57 15.69
C PRO A 72 -18.40 13.41 14.42
N THR A 73 -18.33 12.23 13.79
CA THR A 73 -19.04 11.94 12.52
C THR A 73 -20.24 11.02 12.69
N SER A 74 -20.63 10.70 13.92
CA SER A 74 -21.75 9.74 14.20
C SER A 74 -23.11 10.17 13.62
N HIS A 75 -23.28 11.44 13.31
CA HIS A 75 -24.49 12.01 12.70
C HIS A 75 -24.44 12.03 11.16
N LEU A 76 -23.30 11.69 10.57
CA LEU A 76 -23.11 11.67 9.12
C LEU A 76 -23.31 10.25 8.57
N PRO A 77 -23.76 10.11 7.31
CA PRO A 77 -23.82 8.79 6.68
C PRO A 77 -22.41 8.18 6.52
N PRO A 78 -22.26 6.86 6.63
CA PRO A 78 -20.97 6.20 6.39
C PRO A 78 -20.43 6.53 5.00
N LYS A 79 -19.14 6.84 4.90
CA LYS A 79 -18.43 7.04 3.63
C LYS A 79 -17.17 6.19 3.58
N ASP A 80 -16.79 5.80 2.38
CA ASP A 80 -15.56 5.09 2.09
C ASP A 80 -14.41 6.10 1.85
N PHE A 81 -13.17 5.59 1.78
CA PHE A 81 -12.02 6.38 1.36
C PHE A 81 -12.08 6.66 -0.15
N ASN A 82 -11.34 7.68 -0.59
CA ASN A 82 -11.09 7.86 -2.01
C ASN A 82 -9.96 6.92 -2.46
N TYR A 83 -10.26 6.04 -3.39
CA TYR A 83 -9.35 5.03 -3.93
C TYR A 83 -8.80 5.37 -5.32
N ASP A 84 -9.03 6.55 -5.85
CA ASP A 84 -8.65 6.91 -7.22
C ASP A 84 -7.15 6.71 -7.45
N SER A 85 -6.30 7.21 -6.56
CA SER A 85 -4.84 7.03 -6.67
C SER A 85 -4.42 5.56 -6.66
N VAL A 86 -5.07 4.73 -5.84
CA VAL A 86 -4.79 3.29 -5.80
C VAL A 86 -5.22 2.62 -7.11
N LYS A 87 -6.41 2.96 -7.61
CA LYS A 87 -6.95 2.42 -8.88
C LYS A 87 -6.07 2.78 -10.07
N GLU A 88 -5.64 4.03 -10.16
CA GLU A 88 -4.73 4.50 -11.20
C GLU A 88 -3.40 3.73 -11.17
N VAL A 89 -2.77 3.61 -10.01
CA VAL A 89 -1.50 2.90 -9.86
C VAL A 89 -1.65 1.42 -10.17
N LEU A 90 -2.68 0.73 -9.68
CA LEU A 90 -2.89 -0.69 -9.97
C LEU A 90 -3.16 -0.91 -11.46
N THR A 91 -3.92 -0.03 -12.10
CA THR A 91 -4.18 -0.08 -13.55
C THR A 91 -2.89 0.11 -14.34
N GLU A 92 -2.05 1.06 -13.94
CA GLU A 92 -0.77 1.29 -14.60
C GLU A 92 0.18 0.11 -14.40
N CYS A 93 0.31 -0.40 -13.17
CA CYS A 93 1.10 -1.59 -12.88
C CYS A 93 0.68 -2.80 -13.73
N ASN A 94 -0.63 -3.01 -13.89
CA ASN A 94 -1.16 -4.16 -14.64
C ASN A 94 -0.75 -4.19 -16.12
N LYS A 95 -0.32 -3.05 -16.69
CA LYS A 95 0.19 -2.98 -18.08
C LYS A 95 1.55 -3.65 -18.23
N TYR A 96 2.39 -3.61 -17.19
CA TYR A 96 3.80 -4.00 -17.25
C TYR A 96 4.12 -5.22 -16.40
N VAL A 97 3.23 -5.60 -15.48
CA VAL A 97 3.45 -6.71 -14.56
C VAL A 97 3.39 -8.06 -15.28
N ARG A 98 4.27 -8.98 -14.87
CA ARG A 98 4.32 -10.37 -15.35
C ARG A 98 3.62 -11.31 -14.37
N GLN A 99 3.20 -12.47 -14.87
CA GLN A 99 2.40 -13.44 -14.11
C GLN A 99 3.11 -13.96 -12.84
N GLU A 100 4.42 -14.06 -12.87
CA GLU A 100 5.24 -14.55 -11.75
C GLU A 100 5.48 -13.50 -10.65
N GLN A 101 5.22 -12.24 -10.93
CA GLN A 101 5.35 -11.15 -9.97
C GLN A 101 4.15 -11.10 -9.02
N VAL A 102 4.27 -10.32 -7.95
CA VAL A 102 3.20 -10.09 -6.99
C VAL A 102 3.02 -8.59 -6.76
N LEU A 103 1.81 -8.11 -6.84
CA LEU A 103 1.43 -6.78 -6.37
C LEU A 103 0.90 -6.89 -4.93
N ALA A 104 1.53 -6.17 -4.00
CA ALA A 104 1.16 -6.13 -2.60
C ALA A 104 0.62 -4.74 -2.25
N LEU A 105 -0.69 -4.63 -2.04
CA LEU A 105 -1.30 -3.37 -1.62
C LEU A 105 -1.14 -3.18 -0.10
N VAL A 106 -0.58 -2.04 0.29
CA VAL A 106 -0.37 -1.64 1.69
C VAL A 106 -1.34 -0.51 2.11
N SER A 107 -1.84 0.26 1.14
CA SER A 107 -2.77 1.36 1.38
C SER A 107 -4.00 0.90 2.16
N THR A 108 -4.52 1.77 3.03
CA THR A 108 -5.70 1.47 3.84
C THR A 108 -6.95 1.35 2.97
N VAL A 109 -7.67 0.24 3.14
CA VAL A 109 -8.94 0.00 2.45
C VAL A 109 -9.95 -0.63 3.39
N LEU A 110 -11.24 -0.33 3.21
CA LEU A 110 -12.31 -0.95 3.97
C LEU A 110 -12.51 -2.43 3.57
N PRO A 111 -13.04 -3.26 4.49
CA PRO A 111 -13.34 -4.65 4.20
C PRO A 111 -14.23 -4.82 2.95
N GLY A 112 -13.83 -5.73 2.07
CA GLY A 112 -14.56 -6.02 0.82
C GLY A 112 -14.15 -5.18 -0.38
N THR A 113 -13.53 -4.01 -0.22
CA THR A 113 -13.12 -3.11 -1.31
C THR A 113 -12.12 -3.78 -2.25
N ILE A 114 -11.14 -4.51 -1.71
CA ILE A 114 -10.18 -5.26 -2.55
C ILE A 114 -10.92 -6.12 -3.57
N ARG A 115 -11.85 -6.95 -3.11
CA ARG A 115 -12.56 -7.91 -3.98
C ARG A 115 -13.49 -7.20 -4.95
N ARG A 116 -14.17 -6.14 -4.50
CA ARG A 116 -15.20 -5.45 -5.27
C ARG A 116 -14.62 -4.52 -6.33
N GLU A 117 -13.54 -3.79 -6.00
CA GLU A 117 -13.10 -2.65 -6.79
C GLU A 117 -11.66 -2.75 -7.30
N LEU A 118 -10.75 -3.36 -6.53
CA LEU A 118 -9.32 -3.31 -6.82
C LEU A 118 -8.82 -4.57 -7.52
N ALA A 119 -9.23 -5.74 -7.07
CA ALA A 119 -8.82 -7.00 -7.68
C ALA A 119 -9.21 -7.13 -9.17
N PRO A 120 -10.37 -6.63 -9.63
CA PRO A 120 -10.71 -6.66 -11.06
C PRO A 120 -9.76 -5.84 -11.95
N LEU A 121 -9.01 -4.89 -11.39
CA LEU A 121 -8.04 -4.07 -12.12
C LEU A 121 -6.71 -4.78 -12.37
N VAL A 122 -6.45 -5.87 -11.64
CA VAL A 122 -5.20 -6.63 -11.72
C VAL A 122 -5.49 -8.02 -12.27
N THR A 123 -5.25 -8.21 -13.54
CA THR A 123 -5.56 -9.45 -14.28
C THR A 123 -4.33 -10.26 -14.65
N ASN A 124 -3.15 -9.61 -14.70
CA ASN A 124 -1.93 -10.23 -15.23
C ASN A 124 -1.07 -10.89 -14.14
N THR A 125 -1.37 -10.61 -12.86
CA THR A 125 -0.65 -11.18 -11.72
C THR A 125 -1.56 -11.33 -10.49
N LYS A 126 -0.97 -11.77 -9.37
CA LYS A 126 -1.68 -11.85 -8.08
C LYS A 126 -1.64 -10.51 -7.36
N LEU A 127 -2.81 -10.02 -6.95
CA LEU A 127 -2.95 -8.93 -5.98
C LEU A 127 -3.11 -9.52 -4.58
N ILE A 128 -2.24 -9.14 -3.65
CA ILE A 128 -2.37 -9.47 -2.23
C ILE A 128 -2.57 -8.19 -1.42
N TYR A 129 -3.24 -8.31 -0.29
CA TYR A 129 -3.39 -7.22 0.67
C TYR A 129 -2.49 -7.46 1.87
N ASN A 130 -1.56 -6.54 2.09
CA ASN A 130 -0.72 -6.52 3.27
C ASN A 130 -1.24 -5.46 4.24
N CYS A 131 -2.13 -5.87 5.16
CA CYS A 131 -2.64 -4.97 6.18
C CYS A 131 -1.54 -4.64 7.18
N LEU A 132 -1.12 -3.39 7.24
CA LEU A 132 -0.04 -2.92 8.11
C LEU A 132 -0.31 -3.27 9.58
N LEU A 133 -1.54 -3.04 10.05
CA LEU A 133 -1.93 -3.30 11.44
C LEU A 133 -1.78 -4.77 11.85
N TYR A 134 -1.98 -5.72 10.93
CA TYR A 134 -1.83 -7.13 11.23
C TYR A 134 -0.40 -7.67 11.11
N THR A 135 0.42 -7.01 10.30
CA THR A 135 1.73 -7.55 9.95
C THR A 135 2.89 -6.81 10.60
N SER A 136 2.76 -5.49 10.78
CA SER A 136 3.85 -4.66 11.28
C SER A 136 3.61 -4.11 12.68
N ASP A 137 2.34 -4.00 13.07
CA ASP A 137 1.92 -3.35 14.32
C ASP A 137 1.22 -4.30 15.31
N ALA A 138 1.12 -5.58 14.94
CA ALA A 138 0.43 -6.58 15.76
C ALA A 138 1.07 -6.80 17.15
N ALA A 139 2.35 -6.44 17.31
CA ALA A 139 3.05 -6.53 18.59
C ALA A 139 2.68 -5.39 19.55
N ASP A 140 2.28 -4.24 19.01
CA ASP A 140 1.89 -3.06 19.78
C ASP A 140 0.38 -3.05 20.08
N ASP A 141 -0.39 -3.92 19.44
CA ASP A 141 -1.84 -4.06 19.55
C ASP A 141 -2.31 -4.94 20.74
N THR A 142 -1.43 -5.23 21.69
CA THR A 142 -1.81 -5.96 22.92
C THR A 142 -2.95 -5.32 23.71
N PRO A 143 -3.21 -3.99 23.66
CA PRO A 143 -4.39 -3.39 24.28
C PRO A 143 -5.70 -3.67 23.57
N CYS A 144 -5.68 -4.15 22.32
CA CYS A 144 -6.87 -4.36 21.51
C CYS A 144 -7.56 -5.71 21.75
N VAL A 145 -7.11 -6.48 22.74
CA VAL A 145 -7.72 -7.75 23.11
C VAL A 145 -8.32 -7.60 24.50
N ASP A 146 -9.62 -7.84 24.66
CA ASP A 146 -10.24 -7.89 25.96
C ASP A 146 -9.77 -9.12 26.77
N LEU A 147 -10.02 -9.14 28.07
CA LEU A 147 -9.64 -10.24 28.95
C LEU A 147 -10.33 -11.57 28.60
N GLY A 148 -11.30 -11.57 27.70
CA GLY A 148 -11.98 -12.76 27.17
C GLY A 148 -11.39 -13.25 25.84
N GLY A 149 -10.31 -12.63 25.35
CA GLY A 149 -9.66 -12.99 24.09
C GLY A 149 -10.39 -12.52 22.84
N ARG A 150 -11.35 -11.60 22.97
CA ARG A 150 -12.04 -10.97 21.86
C ARG A 150 -11.34 -9.66 21.50
N ARG A 151 -11.23 -9.39 20.22
CA ARG A 151 -10.80 -8.05 19.75
C ARG A 151 -11.91 -7.05 20.04
N ILE A 152 -11.50 -5.93 20.55
CA ILE A 152 -12.36 -4.76 20.77
C ILE A 152 -12.56 -4.05 19.43
#